data_bad459b1f823205a62febc87d81a8aa8
#
_entry.id   bad459b1f823205a62febc87d81a8aa8
#
_cell.length_a   1.000
_cell.length_b   1.000
_cell.length_c   1.000
_cell.angle_alpha   90.00
_cell.angle_beta   90.00
_cell.angle_gamma   90.00
#
_symmetry.space_group_name_H-M   'P 1'
#
loop_
_entity.id
_entity.type
_entity.pdbx_description
1 polymer ?
#
loop_
_entity_poly.entity_id
_entity_poly.type
_entity_poly.pdbx_seq_one_letter_code
_entity_poly.pdbx_strand_id
1 'polypeptide(L)'
;MPRPARSTARAASSQFKSISLANNAGYGLLKDKKGISCIAMDSMPGMGAMGVHYAKPALVGDGKLDVDTPEALVYQPVAGGKLSLAAVEYVVLKKDWDKRYNNRPVMFGHTFNFTPAGNRFGLPAYYSLHVWLFKKNPSGEFTMWNPLVKCK
;
A
#
# COMPACT_ATOMS: atom_id res chain seq x y z
N MET A 1 2.72 -5.98 -27.89
CA MET A 1 3.29 -6.51 -26.65
C MET A 1 2.59 -5.91 -25.44
N PRO A 2 2.13 -6.73 -24.50
CA PRO A 2 1.58 -6.16 -23.28
C PRO A 2 2.67 -5.40 -22.53
N ARG A 3 2.27 -4.28 -21.93
CA ARG A 3 3.16 -3.49 -21.10
C ARG A 3 3.50 -4.30 -19.84
N PRO A 4 4.76 -4.28 -19.35
CA PRO A 4 5.06 -4.92 -18.07
C PRO A 4 4.15 -4.39 -16.96
N ALA A 5 3.68 -5.27 -16.08
CA ALA A 5 2.75 -4.92 -15.01
C ALA A 5 3.25 -3.74 -14.16
N ARG A 6 4.57 -3.71 -13.89
CA ARG A 6 5.19 -2.64 -13.11
C ARG A 6 5.05 -1.28 -13.80
N SER A 7 5.27 -1.21 -15.11
CA SER A 7 5.09 0.03 -15.89
C SER A 7 3.63 0.46 -15.91
N THR A 8 2.71 -0.49 -16.01
CA THR A 8 1.28 -0.23 -15.98
C THR A 8 0.87 0.37 -14.64
N ALA A 9 1.31 -0.24 -13.54
CA ALA A 9 1.02 0.27 -12.19
C ALA A 9 1.58 1.69 -12.00
N ARG A 10 2.81 1.93 -12.46
CA ARG A 10 3.44 3.24 -12.36
C ARG A 10 2.68 4.30 -13.16
N ALA A 11 2.31 3.99 -14.39
CA ALA A 11 1.56 4.92 -15.24
C ALA A 11 0.19 5.26 -14.63
N ALA A 12 -0.51 4.26 -14.10
CA ALA A 12 -1.84 4.45 -13.52
C ALA A 12 -1.81 5.29 -12.23
N SER A 13 -0.73 5.20 -11.45
CA SER A 13 -0.65 5.86 -10.13
C SER A 13 0.12 7.18 -10.13
N SER A 14 0.85 7.52 -11.21
CA SER A 14 1.66 8.75 -11.26
C SER A 14 0.86 10.03 -11.00
N GLN A 15 -0.41 10.08 -11.40
CA GLN A 15 -1.28 11.23 -11.14
C GLN A 15 -1.43 11.49 -9.64
N PHE A 16 -1.31 10.46 -8.81
CA PHE A 16 -1.50 10.55 -7.36
C PHE A 16 -0.28 11.08 -6.62
N LYS A 17 0.76 11.52 -7.33
CA LYS A 17 1.76 12.42 -6.74
C LYS A 17 1.08 13.67 -6.21
N SER A 18 -0.07 14.04 -6.78
CA SER A 18 -0.96 15.07 -6.25
C SER A 18 -1.95 14.42 -5.27
N ILE A 19 -1.86 14.81 -3.99
CA ILE A 19 -2.81 14.34 -2.96
C ILE A 19 -4.23 14.81 -3.27
N SER A 20 -4.37 16.00 -3.83
CA SER A 20 -5.67 16.51 -4.27
C SER A 20 -6.34 15.56 -5.27
N LEU A 21 -5.58 15.08 -6.25
CA LEU A 21 -6.12 14.11 -7.22
C LEU A 21 -6.43 12.77 -6.57
N ALA A 22 -5.61 12.35 -5.59
CA ALA A 22 -5.88 11.12 -4.85
C ALA A 22 -7.20 11.23 -4.07
N ASN A 23 -7.39 12.34 -3.36
CA ASN A 23 -8.63 12.58 -2.62
C ASN A 23 -9.84 12.62 -3.54
N ASN A 24 -9.74 13.28 -4.68
CA ASN A 24 -10.81 13.36 -5.67
C ASN A 24 -11.16 11.98 -6.23
N ALA A 25 -10.20 11.08 -6.30
CA ALA A 25 -10.41 9.72 -6.78
C ALA A 25 -10.97 8.78 -5.71
N GLY A 26 -11.13 9.26 -4.46
CA GLY A 26 -11.73 8.47 -3.39
C GLY A 26 -10.72 7.88 -2.40
N TYR A 27 -9.43 8.19 -2.54
CA TYR A 27 -8.43 7.79 -1.55
C TYR A 27 -8.44 8.74 -0.37
N GLY A 28 -8.50 8.22 0.84
CA GLY A 28 -8.52 9.03 2.06
C GLY A 28 -7.45 8.60 3.06
N LEU A 29 -7.04 9.53 3.90
CA LEU A 29 -6.04 9.28 4.93
C LEU A 29 -6.50 8.14 5.83
N LEU A 30 -5.63 7.15 6.00
CA LEU A 30 -5.86 6.02 6.89
C LEU A 30 -5.08 6.23 8.19
N LYS A 31 -5.77 6.09 9.30
CA LYS A 31 -5.15 6.10 10.64
C LYS A 31 -5.35 4.74 11.29
N ASP A 32 -4.39 4.34 12.12
CA ASP A 32 -4.57 3.13 12.90
C ASP A 32 -5.51 3.39 14.10
N LYS A 33 -5.76 2.36 14.93
CA LYS A 33 -6.65 2.48 16.09
C LYS A 33 -6.20 3.51 17.11
N LYS A 34 -4.91 3.85 17.12
CA LYS A 34 -4.34 4.86 18.02
C LYS A 34 -4.31 6.25 17.39
N GLY A 35 -4.84 6.40 16.17
CA GLY A 35 -4.84 7.66 15.45
C GLY A 35 -3.52 7.98 14.75
N ILE A 36 -2.64 7.01 14.62
CA ILE A 36 -1.33 7.19 13.96
C ILE A 36 -1.50 7.01 12.46
N SER A 37 -1.03 7.99 11.68
CA SER A 37 -1.10 7.93 10.22
C SER A 37 0.22 7.49 9.58
N CYS A 38 1.36 7.90 10.13
CA CYS A 38 2.65 7.47 9.58
C CYS A 38 3.13 6.22 10.31
N ILE A 39 3.21 5.12 9.57
CA ILE A 39 3.44 3.79 10.15
C ILE A 39 4.92 3.47 10.10
N ALA A 40 5.55 3.40 11.26
CA ALA A 40 6.97 3.07 11.42
C ALA A 40 7.13 1.74 12.16
N MET A 41 8.25 1.07 11.90
CA MET A 41 8.61 -0.15 12.63
C MET A 41 9.35 0.22 13.91
N ASP A 42 8.60 0.58 14.94
CA ASP A 42 9.16 1.11 16.19
C ASP A 42 10.01 0.11 16.94
N SER A 43 9.68 -1.18 16.87
CA SER A 43 10.44 -2.24 17.56
C SER A 43 11.76 -2.55 16.88
N MET A 44 11.92 -2.20 15.61
CA MET A 44 13.16 -2.41 14.83
C MET A 44 13.40 -1.18 13.95
N PRO A 45 13.90 -0.06 14.54
CA PRO A 45 14.00 1.21 13.81
C PRO A 45 14.82 1.14 12.53
N GLY A 46 15.79 0.22 12.45
CA GLY A 46 16.61 0.04 11.23
C GLY A 46 15.82 -0.42 10.02
N MET A 47 14.60 -0.94 10.20
CA MET A 47 13.73 -1.34 9.10
C MET A 47 12.98 -0.14 8.49
N GLY A 48 12.97 1.00 9.16
CA GLY A 48 12.34 2.22 8.67
C GLY A 48 10.84 2.24 8.86
N ALA A 49 10.12 2.63 7.81
CA ALA A 49 8.68 2.83 7.89
C ALA A 49 7.98 2.36 6.61
N MET A 50 6.67 2.15 6.70
CA MET A 50 5.81 2.07 5.52
C MET A 50 5.49 3.48 5.03
N GLY A 51 5.18 4.40 5.94
CA GLY A 51 4.76 5.75 5.63
C GLY A 51 3.28 5.97 5.90
N VAL A 52 2.71 6.92 5.16
CA VAL A 52 1.32 7.37 5.32
C VAL A 52 0.46 6.76 4.21
N HIS A 53 -0.59 6.02 4.60
CA HIS A 53 -1.48 5.36 3.66
C HIS A 53 -2.70 6.23 3.35
N TYR A 54 -3.04 6.30 2.07
CA TYR A 54 -4.33 6.82 1.60
C TYR A 54 -5.06 5.64 0.96
N ALA A 55 -6.15 5.21 1.56
CA ALA A 55 -6.88 4.01 1.14
C ALA A 55 -8.21 4.38 0.47
N LYS A 56 -8.63 3.54 -0.47
CA LYS A 56 -9.92 3.67 -1.14
C LYS A 56 -10.84 2.52 -0.71
N PRO A 57 -11.74 2.76 0.25
CA PRO A 57 -12.57 1.68 0.82
C PRO A 57 -13.38 0.91 -0.21
N ALA A 58 -13.88 1.60 -1.25
CA ALA A 58 -14.65 0.93 -2.30
C ALA A 58 -13.84 -0.15 -3.04
N LEU A 59 -12.52 0.05 -3.17
CA LEU A 59 -11.64 -0.96 -3.79
C LEU A 59 -11.26 -2.04 -2.79
N VAL A 60 -10.97 -1.68 -1.55
CA VAL A 60 -10.56 -2.66 -0.52
C VAL A 60 -11.64 -3.73 -0.33
N GLY A 61 -12.90 -3.35 -0.38
CA GLY A 61 -14.03 -4.24 -0.13
C GLY A 61 -14.61 -4.90 -1.37
N ASP A 62 -14.05 -4.71 -2.56
CA ASP A 62 -14.66 -5.23 -3.81
C ASP A 62 -14.25 -6.68 -4.14
N GLY A 63 -13.32 -7.28 -3.40
CA GLY A 63 -12.86 -8.64 -3.62
C GLY A 63 -12.03 -8.85 -4.87
N LYS A 64 -11.58 -7.77 -5.51
CA LYS A 64 -10.85 -7.81 -6.78
C LYS A 64 -9.47 -7.19 -6.62
N LEU A 65 -8.55 -7.61 -7.48
CA LEU A 65 -7.21 -7.02 -7.58
C LEU A 65 -6.96 -6.67 -9.05
N ASP A 66 -6.51 -5.44 -9.28
CA ASP A 66 -6.21 -4.94 -10.61
C ASP A 66 -4.95 -4.07 -10.53
N VAL A 67 -4.03 -4.28 -11.46
CA VAL A 67 -2.77 -3.53 -11.51
C VAL A 67 -3.02 -2.03 -11.61
N ASP A 68 -4.08 -1.62 -12.33
CA ASP A 68 -4.41 -0.21 -12.58
C ASP A 68 -5.04 0.49 -11.38
N THR A 69 -5.58 -0.25 -10.42
CA THR A 69 -6.37 0.30 -9.33
C THR A 69 -5.89 -0.21 -7.98
N PRO A 70 -4.71 0.24 -7.50
CA PRO A 70 -4.26 -0.14 -6.16
C PRO A 70 -5.25 0.34 -5.11
N GLU A 71 -5.47 -0.47 -4.09
CA GLU A 71 -6.40 -0.18 -3.00
C GLU A 71 -5.89 0.94 -2.10
N ALA A 72 -4.56 1.12 -2.03
CA ALA A 72 -3.96 2.17 -1.22
C ALA A 72 -2.74 2.78 -1.90
N LEU A 73 -2.48 4.04 -1.55
CA LEU A 73 -1.30 4.79 -1.95
C LEU A 73 -0.47 5.04 -0.69
N VAL A 74 0.84 4.96 -0.81
CA VAL A 74 1.76 5.12 0.33
C VAL A 74 2.65 6.33 0.08
N TYR A 75 2.57 7.31 0.98
CA TYR A 75 3.33 8.55 0.90
C TYR A 75 4.41 8.58 1.97
N GLN A 76 5.53 9.22 1.66
CA GLN A 76 6.58 9.47 2.65
C GLN A 76 6.56 10.94 3.07
N PRO A 77 6.75 11.24 4.36
CA PRO A 77 6.95 12.62 4.79
C PRO A 77 8.27 13.16 4.22
N VAL A 78 8.21 14.39 3.72
CA VAL A 78 9.39 15.10 3.22
C VAL A 78 9.43 16.48 3.85
N ALA A 79 10.52 17.23 3.58
CA ALA A 79 10.72 18.56 4.16
C ALA A 79 9.52 19.48 3.90
N GLY A 80 9.25 20.39 4.86
CA GLY A 80 8.16 21.34 4.74
C GLY A 80 6.78 20.79 5.08
N GLY A 81 6.71 19.64 5.76
CA GLY A 81 5.44 19.04 6.13
C GLY A 81 4.66 18.44 4.96
N LYS A 82 5.33 18.23 3.82
CA LYS A 82 4.71 17.70 2.62
C LYS A 82 4.81 16.18 2.58
N LEU A 83 4.00 15.56 1.71
CA LEU A 83 4.01 14.13 1.46
C LEU A 83 4.38 13.87 0.01
N SER A 84 5.24 12.88 -0.22
CA SER A 84 5.69 12.47 -1.54
C SER A 84 5.27 11.03 -1.79
N LEU A 85 4.65 10.75 -2.94
CA LEU A 85 4.23 9.40 -3.28
C LEU A 85 5.45 8.48 -3.38
N ALA A 86 5.44 7.38 -2.63
CA ALA A 86 6.56 6.44 -2.55
C ALA A 86 6.20 5.07 -3.10
N ALA A 87 5.00 4.58 -2.80
CA ALA A 87 4.59 3.22 -3.16
C ALA A 87 3.10 3.14 -3.39
N VAL A 88 2.66 2.02 -3.96
CA VAL A 88 1.27 1.63 -3.97
C VAL A 88 1.12 0.33 -3.20
N GLU A 89 -0.08 0.05 -2.72
CA GLU A 89 -0.39 -1.17 -2.01
C GLU A 89 -1.66 -1.79 -2.57
N TYR A 90 -1.57 -3.08 -2.89
CA TYR A 90 -2.72 -3.87 -3.32
C TYR A 90 -3.23 -4.64 -2.12
N VAL A 91 -4.53 -4.56 -1.86
CA VAL A 91 -5.16 -5.13 -0.67
C VAL A 91 -6.46 -5.82 -1.06
N VAL A 92 -6.68 -7.03 -0.54
CA VAL A 92 -7.96 -7.70 -0.68
C VAL A 92 -8.30 -8.42 0.63
N LEU A 93 -9.55 -8.35 1.05
CA LEU A 93 -9.98 -9.03 2.27
C LEU A 93 -9.91 -10.54 2.06
N LYS A 94 -9.35 -11.23 3.05
CA LYS A 94 -9.16 -12.69 2.98
C LYS A 94 -10.47 -13.41 2.69
N LYS A 95 -11.56 -13.03 3.38
CA LYS A 95 -12.87 -13.68 3.20
C LYS A 95 -13.38 -13.58 1.77
N ASP A 96 -13.12 -12.46 1.10
CA ASP A 96 -13.60 -12.24 -0.27
C ASP A 96 -12.74 -12.99 -1.29
N TRP A 97 -11.44 -12.99 -1.09
CA TRP A 97 -10.51 -13.70 -1.97
C TRP A 97 -10.69 -15.21 -1.87
N ASP A 98 -10.75 -15.75 -0.65
CA ASP A 98 -10.80 -17.18 -0.41
C ASP A 98 -12.12 -17.82 -0.90
N LYS A 99 -13.17 -17.02 -1.11
CA LYS A 99 -14.41 -17.54 -1.73
C LYS A 99 -14.19 -18.00 -3.17
N ARG A 100 -13.20 -17.44 -3.86
CA ARG A 100 -12.96 -17.65 -5.28
C ARG A 100 -11.70 -18.45 -5.57
N TYR A 101 -10.71 -18.37 -4.67
CA TYR A 101 -9.37 -18.91 -4.92
C TYR A 101 -8.88 -19.72 -3.72
N ASN A 102 -8.10 -20.75 -4.00
CA ASN A 102 -7.54 -21.64 -2.98
C ASN A 102 -6.17 -21.18 -2.48
N ASN A 103 -5.52 -20.28 -3.20
CA ASN A 103 -4.18 -19.79 -2.88
C ASN A 103 -4.19 -18.30 -2.66
N ARG A 104 -3.19 -17.79 -1.92
CA ARG A 104 -3.00 -16.34 -1.76
C ARG A 104 -2.84 -15.66 -3.12
N PRO A 105 -3.21 -14.38 -3.23
CA PRO A 105 -2.95 -13.63 -4.45
C PRO A 105 -1.46 -13.55 -4.77
N VAL A 106 -1.17 -13.47 -6.06
CA VAL A 106 0.17 -13.25 -6.59
C VAL A 106 0.10 -12.13 -7.61
N MET A 107 0.93 -11.11 -7.47
CA MET A 107 1.09 -10.05 -8.48
C MET A 107 2.59 -9.77 -8.63
N PHE A 108 3.00 -9.40 -9.84
CA PHE A 108 4.42 -9.10 -10.13
C PHE A 108 5.35 -10.27 -9.76
N GLY A 109 4.83 -11.52 -9.79
CA GLY A 109 5.60 -12.70 -9.39
C GLY A 109 5.80 -12.86 -7.88
N HIS A 110 5.09 -12.07 -7.05
CA HIS A 110 5.23 -12.10 -5.60
C HIS A 110 3.92 -12.48 -4.92
N THR A 111 4.01 -13.42 -3.97
CA THR A 111 2.88 -13.84 -3.14
C THR A 111 2.59 -12.76 -2.12
N PHE A 112 1.31 -12.43 -1.95
CA PHE A 112 0.87 -11.42 -0.99
C PHE A 112 1.17 -11.84 0.45
N ASN A 113 1.40 -10.84 1.30
CA ASN A 113 1.51 -11.02 2.74
C ASN A 113 0.13 -11.23 3.34
N PHE A 114 0.05 -11.97 4.44
CA PHE A 114 -1.17 -12.17 5.19
C PHE A 114 -1.12 -11.38 6.50
N THR A 115 -2.20 -10.65 6.79
CA THR A 115 -2.37 -9.95 8.07
C THR A 115 -3.66 -10.45 8.72
N PRO A 116 -3.58 -11.03 9.93
CA PRO A 116 -4.78 -11.54 10.62
C PRO A 116 -5.66 -10.42 11.14
N ALA A 117 -6.90 -10.76 11.47
CA ALA A 117 -7.79 -9.85 12.20
C ALA A 117 -7.19 -9.49 13.55
N GLY A 118 -7.62 -8.37 14.14
CA GLY A 118 -7.02 -7.86 15.36
C GLY A 118 -5.76 -7.05 15.09
N ASN A 119 -5.56 -6.64 13.84
CA ASN A 119 -4.42 -5.83 13.43
C ASN A 119 -4.58 -4.37 13.85
N ARG A 120 -3.51 -3.60 13.70
CA ARG A 120 -3.46 -2.21 14.16
C ARG A 120 -4.50 -1.30 13.53
N PHE A 121 -5.01 -1.65 12.33
CA PHE A 121 -6.01 -0.86 11.63
C PHE A 121 -7.45 -1.23 11.99
N GLY A 122 -7.65 -2.32 12.73
CA GLY A 122 -8.99 -2.82 13.05
C GLY A 122 -9.71 -3.42 11.86
N LEU A 123 -8.97 -3.84 10.84
CA LEU A 123 -9.52 -4.45 9.64
C LEU A 123 -9.74 -5.96 9.84
N PRO A 124 -10.68 -6.57 9.10
CA PRO A 124 -10.71 -8.03 8.99
C PRO A 124 -9.39 -8.54 8.42
N ALA A 125 -9.14 -9.84 8.53
CA ALA A 125 -7.94 -10.45 7.94
C ALA A 125 -7.85 -10.10 6.45
N TYR A 126 -6.65 -9.78 5.97
CA TYR A 126 -6.46 -9.38 4.58
C TYR A 126 -5.11 -9.83 4.03
N TYR A 127 -5.03 -9.84 2.69
CA TYR A 127 -3.79 -10.03 1.95
C TYR A 127 -3.35 -8.70 1.38
N SER A 128 -2.05 -8.41 1.40
CA SER A 128 -1.53 -7.16 0.85
C SER A 128 -0.14 -7.34 0.23
N LEU A 129 0.16 -6.45 -0.71
CA LEU A 129 1.47 -6.38 -1.36
C LEU A 129 1.83 -4.92 -1.59
N HIS A 130 2.96 -4.49 -1.04
CA HIS A 130 3.53 -3.16 -1.30
C HIS A 130 4.36 -3.22 -2.58
N VAL A 131 4.30 -2.16 -3.38
CA VAL A 131 5.14 -2.02 -4.58
C VAL A 131 5.76 -0.62 -4.54
N TRP A 132 7.08 -0.57 -4.30
CA TRP A 132 7.81 0.70 -4.15
C TRP A 132 8.21 1.25 -5.53
N LEU A 133 7.25 1.87 -6.20
CA LEU A 133 7.40 2.36 -7.58
C LEU A 133 8.12 3.70 -7.66
N PHE A 134 8.02 4.55 -6.63
CA PHE A 134 8.47 5.94 -6.67
C PHE A 134 9.56 6.25 -5.64
N LYS A 135 9.92 5.28 -4.83
CA LYS A 135 11.00 5.40 -3.84
C LYS A 135 11.75 4.08 -3.81
N LYS A 136 13.07 4.15 -4.01
CA LYS A 136 13.90 2.95 -3.90
C LYS A 136 13.76 2.35 -2.50
N ASN A 137 13.63 1.03 -2.44
CA ASN A 137 13.63 0.29 -1.19
C ASN A 137 14.81 -0.69 -1.17
N PRO A 138 15.88 -0.40 -0.38
CA PRO A 138 17.03 -1.29 -0.29
C PRO A 138 16.70 -2.69 0.22
N SER A 139 15.61 -2.84 0.97
CA SER A 139 15.17 -4.14 1.48
C SER A 139 14.44 -4.97 0.44
N GLY A 140 14.00 -4.36 -0.67
CA GLY A 140 13.30 -5.03 -1.75
C GLY A 140 12.09 -4.23 -2.23
N GLU A 141 11.85 -4.24 -3.55
CA GLU A 141 10.77 -3.46 -4.17
C GLU A 141 9.38 -3.86 -3.66
N PHE A 142 9.23 -5.10 -3.19
CA PHE A 142 7.93 -5.64 -2.77
C PHE A 142 7.85 -5.90 -1.27
N THR A 143 8.81 -5.41 -0.49
CA THR A 143 8.77 -5.57 0.96
C THR A 143 7.95 -4.46 1.62
N MET A 144 7.41 -4.79 2.78
CA MET A 144 6.48 -3.92 3.50
C MET A 144 7.16 -2.65 4.03
N TRP A 145 8.40 -2.77 4.53
CA TRP A 145 9.11 -1.70 5.22
C TRP A 145 10.26 -1.16 4.35
N ASN A 146 10.47 0.15 4.40
CA ASN A 146 11.54 0.80 3.64
C ASN A 146 12.43 1.60 4.61
N PRO A 147 13.72 1.21 4.76
CA PRO A 147 14.62 1.90 5.68
C PRO A 147 14.90 3.35 5.30
N LEU A 148 14.62 3.76 4.06
CA LEU A 148 14.79 5.14 3.60
C LEU A 148 13.57 6.01 3.87
N VAL A 149 12.45 5.43 4.36
CA VAL A 149 11.25 6.17 4.71
C VAL A 149 11.21 6.38 6.21
N LYS A 150 11.00 7.62 6.63
CA LYS A 150 10.99 8.01 8.05
C LYS A 150 9.75 8.84 8.35
N CYS A 151 9.16 8.59 9.52
CA CYS A 151 8.00 9.35 9.98
C CYS A 151 8.40 10.64 10.71
N LYS A 152 9.69 10.78 11.01
CA LYS A 152 10.23 11.96 11.72
C LYS A 152 11.49 12.47 11.06
#